data_1220d6a0034a25c2f9578071ca1ba731
#
_entry.id   1220d6a0034a25c2f9578071ca1ba731
#
_cell.length_a   1.000
_cell.length_b   1.000
_cell.length_c   1.000
_cell.angle_alpha   90.00
_cell.angle_beta   90.00
_cell.angle_gamma   90.00
#
_symmetry.space_group_name_H-M   'P 1'
#
loop_
_entity.id
_entity.type
_entity.pdbx_description
1 polymer ?
#
loop_
_entity_poly.entity_id
_entity_poly.type
_entity_poly.pdbx_seq_one_letter_code
_entity_poly.pdbx_strand_id
1 'polypeptide(L)'
;KEIIFLLTPSIIPDERLWEAGKDSLEIVESVRVGARAGLLPFSKDQITANYNRDALDAYRVGDLDKALYWSNLSLRNTTEQPEMIRLRERITNEQESVWERDLIRKLLQREQQTVQISTEEIQ
;
A
#
# COMPACT_ATOMS: atom_id res chain seq x y z
N LYS A 1 -8.36 -9.34 52.70
CA LYS A 1 -8.85 -9.87 51.37
C LYS A 1 -7.71 -9.78 50.39
N GLU A 2 -7.21 -10.93 49.98
CA GLU A 2 -6.23 -11.05 48.91
C GLU A 2 -6.95 -11.20 47.57
N ILE A 3 -6.62 -10.35 46.61
CA ILE A 3 -7.09 -10.44 45.22
C ILE A 3 -5.98 -11.07 44.40
N ILE A 4 -6.20 -12.28 43.90
CA ILE A 4 -5.24 -13.01 43.06
C ILE A 4 -5.70 -12.89 41.62
N PHE A 5 -4.86 -12.26 40.74
CA PHE A 5 -5.09 -12.23 39.30
C PHE A 5 -4.29 -13.36 38.64
N LEU A 6 -4.99 -14.30 38.05
CA LEU A 6 -4.37 -15.34 37.22
C LEU A 6 -4.40 -14.90 35.75
N LEU A 7 -3.22 -14.56 35.22
CA LEU A 7 -3.04 -14.29 33.80
C LEU A 7 -2.51 -15.55 33.13
N THR A 8 -3.31 -16.12 32.22
CA THR A 8 -2.88 -17.24 31.39
C THR A 8 -2.45 -16.69 30.03
N PRO A 9 -1.15 -16.59 29.72
CA PRO A 9 -0.72 -16.18 28.40
C PRO A 9 -1.00 -17.28 27.39
N SER A 10 -1.66 -16.94 26.29
CA SER A 10 -1.84 -17.82 25.15
C SER A 10 -0.97 -17.35 24.00
N ILE A 11 -0.19 -18.27 23.43
CA ILE A 11 0.60 -18.00 22.23
C ILE A 11 -0.32 -18.14 21.03
N ILE A 12 -0.57 -17.02 20.34
CA ILE A 12 -1.35 -16.97 19.11
C ILE A 12 -0.38 -17.15 17.94
N PRO A 13 -0.66 -18.03 16.95
CA PRO A 13 0.18 -18.18 15.76
C PRO A 13 0.32 -16.86 15.00
N ASP A 14 1.53 -16.51 14.61
CA ASP A 14 1.90 -15.25 14.00
C ASP A 14 1.07 -14.87 12.76
N GLU A 15 0.65 -15.86 11.95
CA GLU A 15 -0.18 -15.63 10.77
C GLU A 15 -1.55 -15.04 11.10
N ARG A 16 -2.22 -15.56 12.13
CA ARG A 16 -3.53 -15.03 12.56
C ARG A 16 -3.42 -13.65 13.18
N LEU A 17 -2.35 -13.40 13.92
CA LEU A 17 -2.04 -12.07 14.47
C LEU A 17 -1.77 -11.07 13.36
N TRP A 18 -1.08 -11.49 12.31
CA TRP A 18 -0.76 -10.68 11.16
C TRP A 18 -2.01 -10.31 10.35
N GLU A 19 -2.90 -11.26 10.10
CA GLU A 19 -4.18 -11.02 9.43
C GLU A 19 -5.10 -10.11 10.27
N ALA A 20 -5.26 -10.42 11.55
CA ALA A 20 -6.06 -9.58 12.46
C ALA A 20 -5.47 -8.17 12.61
N GLY A 21 -4.15 -8.03 12.56
CA GLY A 21 -3.46 -6.76 12.55
C GLY A 21 -3.71 -5.95 11.28
N LYS A 22 -3.74 -6.59 10.12
CA LYS A 22 -4.10 -5.95 8.84
C LYS A 22 -5.53 -5.45 8.83
N ASP A 23 -6.47 -6.29 9.24
CA ASP A 23 -7.90 -5.93 9.30
C ASP A 23 -8.13 -4.78 10.28
N SER A 24 -7.47 -4.81 11.43
CA SER A 24 -7.54 -3.73 12.42
C SER A 24 -6.97 -2.41 11.89
N LEU A 25 -5.85 -2.45 11.16
CA LEU A 25 -5.27 -1.28 10.52
C LEU A 25 -6.19 -0.69 9.46
N GLU A 26 -6.82 -1.53 8.64
CA GLU A 26 -7.77 -1.08 7.62
C GLU A 26 -9.00 -0.41 8.23
N ILE A 27 -9.53 -0.97 9.32
CA ILE A 27 -10.64 -0.37 10.08
C ILE A 27 -10.23 0.98 10.66
N VAL A 28 -9.07 1.07 11.31
CA VAL A 28 -8.57 2.33 11.89
C VAL A 28 -8.36 3.39 10.81
N GLU A 29 -7.80 3.02 9.67
CA GLU A 29 -7.62 3.93 8.53
C GLU A 29 -8.96 4.45 8.00
N SER A 30 -9.95 3.57 7.83
CA SER A 30 -11.28 3.95 7.35
C SER A 30 -12.04 4.84 8.35
N VAL A 31 -11.97 4.55 9.63
CA VAL A 31 -12.56 5.39 10.70
C VAL A 31 -11.90 6.77 10.74
N ARG A 32 -10.59 6.83 10.59
CA ARG A 32 -9.84 8.08 10.62
C ARG A 32 -10.15 8.98 9.42
N VAL A 33 -10.27 8.39 8.23
CA VAL A 33 -10.73 9.09 7.02
C VAL A 33 -12.17 9.60 7.20
N GLY A 34 -13.07 8.76 7.74
CA GLY A 34 -14.46 9.13 8.02
C GLY A 34 -14.61 10.23 9.07
N ALA A 35 -13.83 10.19 10.15
CA ALA A 35 -13.84 11.21 11.19
C ALA A 35 -13.39 12.59 10.65
N ARG A 36 -12.41 12.62 9.77
CA ARG A 36 -11.93 13.86 9.14
C ARG A 36 -12.91 14.42 8.09
N ALA A 37 -13.76 13.58 7.52
CA ALA A 37 -14.77 14.00 6.54
C ALA A 37 -15.84 14.96 7.12
N GLY A 38 -16.02 14.97 8.44
CA GLY A 38 -16.92 15.89 9.14
C GLY A 38 -16.35 17.30 9.40
N LEU A 39 -15.10 17.57 9.02
CA LEU A 39 -14.45 18.87 9.20
C LEU A 39 -14.91 19.92 8.17
N LEU A 40 -14.62 21.19 8.45
CA LEU A 40 -14.95 22.30 7.56
C LEU A 40 -14.38 22.08 6.15
N PRO A 41 -15.18 22.34 5.08
CA PRO A 41 -14.83 21.96 3.71
C PRO A 41 -13.56 22.62 3.14
N PHE A 42 -13.12 23.73 3.72
CA PHE A 42 -11.90 24.43 3.30
C PHE A 42 -10.74 24.31 4.29
N SER A 43 -10.89 23.46 5.31
CA SER A 43 -9.79 23.25 6.26
C SER A 43 -8.68 22.44 5.60
N LYS A 44 -7.44 22.68 6.02
CA LYS A 44 -6.27 21.89 5.61
C LYS A 44 -6.49 20.40 5.89
N ASP A 45 -7.12 20.10 7.02
CA ASP A 45 -7.41 18.72 7.41
C ASP A 45 -8.45 18.07 6.51
N GLN A 46 -9.47 18.80 6.06
CA GLN A 46 -10.46 18.29 5.12
C GLN A 46 -9.83 17.98 3.76
N ILE A 47 -8.98 18.87 3.26
CA ILE A 47 -8.26 18.65 1.99
C ILE A 47 -7.37 17.41 2.10
N THR A 48 -6.64 17.28 3.21
CA THR A 48 -5.80 16.11 3.49
C THR A 48 -6.64 14.83 3.56
N ALA A 49 -7.80 14.86 4.22
CA ALA A 49 -8.71 13.72 4.31
C ALA A 49 -9.25 13.29 2.93
N ASN A 50 -9.56 14.24 2.06
CA ASN A 50 -9.98 13.95 0.70
C ASN A 50 -8.86 13.27 -0.10
N TYR A 51 -7.63 13.77 -0.02
CA TYR A 51 -6.48 13.14 -0.68
C TYR A 51 -6.21 11.73 -0.15
N ASN A 52 -6.35 11.51 1.16
CA ASN A 52 -6.20 10.19 1.77
C ASN A 52 -7.25 9.21 1.23
N ARG A 53 -8.51 9.64 1.13
CA ARG A 53 -9.58 8.83 0.56
C ARG A 53 -9.31 8.50 -0.89
N ASP A 54 -8.95 9.50 -1.70
CA ASP A 54 -8.70 9.31 -3.12
C ASP A 54 -7.48 8.39 -3.35
N ALA A 55 -6.46 8.47 -2.49
CA ALA A 55 -5.31 7.56 -2.50
C ALA A 55 -5.72 6.11 -2.19
N LEU A 56 -6.53 5.91 -1.16
CA LEU A 56 -7.02 4.58 -0.78
C LEU A 56 -7.93 3.97 -1.86
N ASP A 57 -8.81 4.77 -2.44
CA ASP A 57 -9.72 4.33 -3.50
C ASP A 57 -8.93 3.93 -4.76
N ALA A 58 -7.95 4.74 -5.16
CA ALA A 58 -7.05 4.40 -6.26
C ALA A 58 -6.25 3.12 -5.99
N TYR A 59 -5.76 2.94 -4.77
CA TYR A 59 -5.05 1.73 -4.37
C TYR A 59 -5.93 0.48 -4.43
N ARG A 60 -7.18 0.56 -3.97
CA ARG A 60 -8.16 -0.54 -4.03
C ARG A 60 -8.49 -0.97 -5.46
N VAL A 61 -8.54 -0.01 -6.38
CA VAL A 61 -8.77 -0.27 -7.81
C VAL A 61 -7.53 -0.85 -8.50
N GLY A 62 -6.36 -0.74 -7.87
CA GLY A 62 -5.08 -1.20 -8.42
C GLY A 62 -4.37 -0.15 -9.28
N ASP A 63 -4.83 1.10 -9.29
CA ASP A 63 -4.18 2.21 -9.98
C ASP A 63 -3.08 2.80 -9.08
N LEU A 64 -1.91 2.16 -9.12
CA LEU A 64 -0.79 2.49 -8.25
C LEU A 64 -0.23 3.89 -8.52
N ASP A 65 -0.27 4.35 -9.76
CA ASP A 65 0.24 5.68 -10.14
C ASP A 65 -0.62 6.79 -9.52
N LYS A 66 -1.95 6.68 -9.62
CA LYS A 66 -2.86 7.62 -8.97
C LYS A 66 -2.80 7.53 -7.45
N ALA A 67 -2.71 6.32 -6.91
CA ALA A 67 -2.57 6.13 -5.48
C ALA A 67 -1.31 6.82 -4.95
N LEU A 68 -0.18 6.69 -5.66
CA LEU A 68 1.07 7.37 -5.31
C LEU A 68 0.95 8.89 -5.43
N TYR A 69 0.30 9.39 -6.49
CA TYR A 69 0.06 10.81 -6.69
C TYR A 69 -0.72 11.44 -5.53
N TRP A 70 -1.87 10.85 -5.16
CA TRP A 70 -2.71 11.34 -4.08
C TRP A 70 -2.03 11.21 -2.71
N SER A 71 -1.28 10.13 -2.49
CA SER A 71 -0.50 9.94 -1.26
C SER A 71 0.56 11.03 -1.09
N ASN A 72 1.26 11.38 -2.16
CA ASN A 72 2.25 12.45 -2.15
C ASN A 72 1.62 13.82 -1.90
N LEU A 73 0.46 14.12 -2.51
CA LEU A 73 -0.27 15.36 -2.25
C LEU A 73 -0.72 15.46 -0.80
N SER A 74 -1.24 14.38 -0.24
CA SER A 74 -1.63 14.33 1.16
C SER A 74 -0.45 14.61 2.10
N LEU A 75 0.70 13.95 1.87
CA LEU A 75 1.90 14.12 2.68
C LEU A 75 2.55 15.51 2.53
N ARG A 76 2.41 16.15 1.37
CA ARG A 76 2.83 17.56 1.19
C ARG A 76 1.98 18.52 2.01
N ASN A 77 0.70 18.21 2.16
CA ASN A 77 -0.22 19.06 2.92
C ASN A 77 -0.07 18.84 4.43
N THR A 78 0.09 17.60 4.86
CA THR A 78 0.32 17.22 6.26
C THR A 78 1.36 16.10 6.32
N THR A 79 2.53 16.41 6.82
CA THR A 79 3.68 15.48 6.86
C THR A 79 3.56 14.39 7.93
N GLU A 80 2.89 14.69 9.04
CA GLU A 80 2.76 13.78 10.17
C GLU A 80 1.57 12.82 10.01
N GLN A 81 1.66 11.91 9.05
CA GLN A 81 0.65 10.90 8.77
C GLN A 81 1.32 9.54 8.60
N PRO A 82 1.57 8.79 9.69
CA PRO A 82 2.27 7.51 9.61
C PRO A 82 1.55 6.48 8.73
N GLU A 83 0.23 6.52 8.64
CA GLU A 83 -0.57 5.62 7.79
C GLU A 83 -0.33 5.88 6.30
N MET A 84 -0.29 7.15 5.90
CA MET A 84 -0.05 7.53 4.51
C MET A 84 1.41 7.29 4.09
N ILE A 85 2.35 7.42 5.01
CA ILE A 85 3.76 7.07 4.77
C ILE A 85 3.86 5.56 4.47
N ARG A 86 3.23 4.73 5.29
CA ARG A 86 3.20 3.26 5.08
C ARG A 86 2.49 2.87 3.78
N LEU A 87 1.38 3.53 3.47
CA LEU A 87 0.68 3.29 2.21
C LEU A 87 1.56 3.63 1.01
N ARG A 88 2.22 4.79 1.03
CA ARG A 88 3.15 5.20 -0.02
C ARG A 88 4.31 4.21 -0.19
N GLU A 89 4.93 3.78 0.90
CA GLU A 89 6.00 2.77 0.86
C GLU A 89 5.51 1.45 0.25
N ARG A 90 4.32 1.00 0.62
CA ARG A 90 3.72 -0.21 0.05
C ARG A 90 3.49 -0.07 -1.45
N ILE A 91 2.90 1.04 -1.89
CA ILE A 91 2.67 1.33 -3.31
C ILE A 91 4.00 1.35 -4.08
N THR A 92 5.02 2.00 -3.55
CA THR A 92 6.35 2.07 -4.19
C THR A 92 6.97 0.68 -4.32
N ASN A 93 6.92 -0.14 -3.29
CA ASN A 93 7.42 -1.51 -3.33
C ASN A 93 6.66 -2.38 -4.35
N GLU A 94 5.34 -2.21 -4.46
CA GLU A 94 4.53 -2.92 -5.45
C GLU A 94 4.86 -2.46 -6.88
N GLN A 95 5.05 -1.17 -7.12
CA GLN A 95 5.47 -0.65 -8.42
C GLN A 95 6.85 -1.17 -8.83
N GLU A 96 7.82 -1.17 -7.93
CA GLU A 96 9.16 -1.73 -8.19
C GLU A 96 9.08 -3.21 -8.57
N SER A 97 8.29 -4.00 -7.86
CA SER A 97 8.12 -5.42 -8.16
C SER A 97 7.45 -5.69 -9.52
N VAL A 98 6.54 -4.83 -9.96
CA VAL A 98 5.92 -4.91 -11.30
C VAL A 98 6.93 -4.54 -12.38
N TRP A 99 7.69 -3.46 -12.16
CA TRP A 99 8.69 -3.00 -13.10
C TRP A 99 9.82 -4.03 -13.30
N GLU A 100 10.30 -4.65 -12.24
CA GLU A 100 11.30 -5.72 -12.31
C GLU A 100 10.79 -6.93 -13.11
N ARG A 101 9.55 -7.34 -12.89
CA ARG A 101 8.93 -8.44 -13.65
C ARG A 101 8.81 -8.13 -15.14
N ASP A 102 8.44 -6.92 -15.48
CA ASP A 102 8.32 -6.48 -16.87
C ASP A 102 9.68 -6.36 -17.55
N LEU A 103 10.70 -5.91 -16.82
CA LEU A 103 12.09 -5.86 -17.30
C LEU A 103 12.61 -7.28 -17.61
N ILE A 104 12.44 -8.21 -16.69
CA ILE A 104 12.85 -9.61 -16.87
C ILE A 104 12.13 -10.23 -18.07
N ARG A 105 10.83 -10.00 -18.21
CA ARG A 105 10.05 -10.48 -19.36
C ARG A 105 10.59 -9.94 -20.68
N LYS A 106 10.89 -8.66 -20.76
CA LYS A 106 11.47 -8.03 -21.96
C LYS A 106 12.86 -8.58 -22.30
N LEU A 107 13.71 -8.82 -21.29
CA LEU A 107 15.03 -9.42 -21.49
C LEU A 107 14.92 -10.84 -22.04
N LEU A 108 14.05 -11.68 -21.46
CA LEU A 108 13.81 -13.05 -21.94
C LEU A 108 13.26 -13.09 -23.37
N GLN A 109 12.36 -12.19 -23.75
CA GLN A 109 11.87 -12.07 -25.10
C GLN A 109 12.98 -11.70 -26.10
N ARG A 110 13.88 -10.79 -25.69
CA ARG A 110 15.03 -10.40 -26.52
C ARG A 110 15.99 -11.56 -26.74
N GLU A 111 16.30 -12.35 -25.72
CA GLU A 111 17.14 -13.54 -25.86
C GLU A 111 16.51 -14.58 -26.80
N GLN A 112 15.20 -14.83 -26.70
CA GLN A 112 14.51 -15.75 -27.60
C GLN A 112 14.56 -15.30 -29.06
N GLN A 113 14.40 -14.01 -29.33
CA GLN A 113 14.53 -13.44 -30.68
C GLN A 113 15.95 -13.60 -31.22
N THR A 114 16.97 -13.37 -30.40
CA THR A 114 18.37 -13.54 -30.80
C THR A 114 18.70 -14.99 -31.16
N VAL A 115 18.20 -15.94 -30.41
CA VAL A 115 18.36 -17.37 -30.67
C VAL A 115 17.66 -17.78 -31.97
N GLN A 116 16.46 -17.27 -32.25
CA GLN A 116 15.74 -17.56 -33.50
C GLN A 116 16.50 -17.04 -34.72
N ILE A 117 17.00 -15.80 -34.69
CA ILE A 117 17.79 -15.21 -35.79
C ILE A 117 19.06 -16.03 -36.05
N SER A 118 19.78 -16.43 -35.01
CA SER A 118 21.00 -17.24 -35.17
C SER A 118 20.73 -18.66 -35.71
N THR A 119 19.54 -19.19 -35.48
CA THR A 119 19.12 -20.50 -36.01
C THR A 119 18.74 -20.41 -37.49
N GLU A 120 18.15 -19.31 -37.92
CA GLU A 120 17.81 -19.07 -39.34
C GLU A 120 19.06 -18.79 -40.18
N GLU A 121 20.11 -18.18 -39.66
CA GLU A 121 21.38 -17.93 -40.37
C GLU A 121 22.22 -19.21 -40.58
N ILE A 122 21.99 -20.27 -39.83
CA ILE A 122 22.72 -21.54 -39.94
C ILE A 122 22.07 -22.49 -40.99
N GLN A 123 20.85 -22.22 -41.42
CA GLN A 123 20.17 -22.98 -42.50
C GLN A 123 20.44 -22.34 -43.86
#